data_0ccb5e2798a0c826c6e5bcb365b12756
#
_entry.id   0ccb5e2798a0c826c6e5bcb365b12756
#
_cell.length_a   1.000
_cell.length_b   1.000
_cell.length_c   1.000
_cell.angle_alpha   90.00
_cell.angle_beta   90.00
_cell.angle_gamma   90.00
#
_symmetry.space_group_name_H-M   'P 1'
#
loop_
_entity.id
_entity.type
_entity.pdbx_description
1 polymer ?
#
loop_
_entity_poly.entity_id
_entity_poly.type
_entity_poly.pdbx_seq_one_letter_code
_entity_poly.pdbx_strand_id
1 'polypeptide(L)'
;MKPICILLSLISFTVPLFANPLKVYLLVGQSNMQGHAAERTLQHLDMDPKTAPLLKAIQNADGKAKTHQDVWISSIDTSVESGVKQGQLTVGYGAGGRGVKIGPELTFGITMQQHVDEPILLIKTSWGGKSLNTDFRPPSAGPYVFNEKQIENYKKRGKSLTEARKEKAKRTGVYYRLMLKHTQKVLGSIESVYPNYNTKEGYELAGFVWFQGWNDMVDGSTYPMRGQPGSYDAYSKNLAHFIRDVRKDLKAPKLPFVIGVMGAGGPIAKYGPEKQRYASIHGEFRKAMAAPIKLPEFKGNVTAVFTENYWDEQLSELVDRRGKINAKRRELAKDQSLTREQREKAIADFTDKLFSKEELKILEVGTSNAAYHYLGSAKILGEIGKAFADALTKIH
;
A
#
# COMPACT_ATOMS: atom_id res chain seq x y z
N MET A 1 52.31 65.67 -3.74
CA MET A 1 51.04 64.92 -3.86
C MET A 1 51.33 63.43 -3.90
N LYS A 2 51.00 62.67 -2.85
CA LYS A 2 51.24 61.19 -2.81
C LYS A 2 49.94 60.51 -3.24
N PRO A 3 49.98 59.50 -4.11
CA PRO A 3 48.74 58.75 -4.49
C PRO A 3 48.31 57.80 -3.36
N ILE A 4 47.07 57.86 -2.96
CA ILE A 4 46.45 56.92 -2.04
C ILE A 4 45.99 55.73 -2.89
N CYS A 5 46.60 54.57 -2.70
CA CYS A 5 46.09 53.28 -3.23
C CYS A 5 44.97 52.78 -2.34
N ILE A 6 43.74 52.79 -2.85
CA ILE A 6 42.60 52.15 -2.20
C ILE A 6 42.64 50.67 -2.57
N LEU A 7 42.93 49.82 -1.59
CA LEU A 7 42.85 48.37 -1.71
C LEU A 7 41.35 47.95 -1.57
N LEU A 8 40.71 47.61 -2.66
CA LEU A 8 39.37 46.98 -2.62
C LEU A 8 39.51 45.51 -2.21
N SER A 9 39.23 45.20 -0.97
CA SER A 9 39.08 43.81 -0.53
C SER A 9 37.77 43.23 -1.08
N LEU A 10 37.87 42.30 -2.05
CA LEU A 10 36.78 41.46 -2.47
C LEU A 10 36.44 40.47 -1.34
N ILE A 11 35.35 40.71 -0.62
CA ILE A 11 34.78 39.74 0.31
C ILE A 11 34.02 38.72 -0.55
N SER A 12 34.62 37.57 -0.81
CA SER A 12 33.94 36.41 -1.39
C SER A 12 32.94 35.85 -0.37
N PHE A 13 31.67 36.15 -0.54
CA PHE A 13 30.61 35.43 0.17
C PHE A 13 30.57 34.01 -0.39
N THR A 14 31.18 33.07 0.30
CA THR A 14 30.91 31.65 0.07
C THR A 14 29.50 31.38 0.58
N VAL A 15 28.51 31.35 -0.32
CA VAL A 15 27.19 30.78 -0.02
C VAL A 15 27.43 29.31 0.37
N PRO A 16 27.05 28.87 1.58
CA PRO A 16 27.18 27.46 1.89
C PRO A 16 26.34 26.72 0.86
N LEU A 17 26.99 25.84 0.10
CA LEU A 17 26.30 24.88 -0.75
C LEU A 17 25.58 23.96 0.22
N PHE A 18 24.28 24.19 0.45
CA PHE A 18 23.48 23.26 1.23
C PHE A 18 23.54 21.92 0.49
N ALA A 19 24.02 20.92 1.20
CA ALA A 19 23.96 19.55 0.70
C ALA A 19 22.49 19.21 0.45
N ASN A 20 22.18 18.68 -0.75
CA ASN A 20 20.86 18.19 -1.10
C ASN A 20 20.83 16.67 -0.89
N PRO A 21 20.58 16.18 0.34
CA PRO A 21 20.64 14.76 0.65
C PRO A 21 19.56 13.99 -0.11
N LEU A 22 19.90 12.79 -0.57
CA LEU A 22 18.94 11.86 -1.16
C LEU A 22 17.75 11.66 -0.22
N LYS A 23 16.53 11.87 -0.71
CA LYS A 23 15.31 11.67 0.08
C LYS A 23 14.89 10.20 0.03
N VAL A 24 14.88 9.54 1.17
CA VAL A 24 14.54 8.12 1.28
C VAL A 24 13.15 7.95 1.91
N TYR A 25 12.27 7.26 1.20
CA TYR A 25 10.92 6.94 1.68
C TYR A 25 10.73 5.43 1.80
N LEU A 26 10.16 4.99 2.94
CA LEU A 26 9.84 3.59 3.16
C LEU A 26 8.36 3.34 2.88
N LEU A 27 8.08 2.37 2.01
CA LEU A 27 6.73 1.95 1.64
C LEU A 27 6.51 0.52 2.14
N VAL A 28 5.76 0.37 3.22
CA VAL A 28 5.68 -0.90 3.96
C VAL A 28 4.24 -1.37 4.10
N GLY A 29 4.01 -2.66 3.94
CA GLY A 29 2.68 -3.21 4.15
C GLY A 29 2.46 -4.63 3.65
N GLN A 30 1.21 -4.92 3.31
CA GLN A 30 0.81 -6.22 2.77
C GLN A 30 0.46 -6.14 1.27
N SER A 31 -0.37 -7.05 0.77
CA SER A 31 -0.76 -7.14 -0.64
C SER A 31 -1.24 -5.82 -1.26
N ASN A 32 -1.88 -4.94 -0.50
CA ASN A 32 -2.32 -3.64 -1.00
C ASN A 32 -1.14 -2.67 -1.22
N MET A 33 -0.08 -2.77 -0.41
CA MET A 33 1.18 -2.07 -0.67
C MET A 33 2.00 -2.78 -1.78
N GLN A 34 1.94 -4.12 -1.87
CA GLN A 34 2.54 -4.81 -3.03
C GLN A 34 1.99 -4.26 -4.35
N GLY A 35 0.67 -4.05 -4.40
CA GLY A 35 -0.02 -3.55 -5.58
C GLY A 35 -0.40 -4.67 -6.57
N HIS A 36 -1.70 -4.82 -6.79
CA HIS A 36 -2.25 -5.87 -7.64
C HIS A 36 -2.99 -5.32 -8.87
N ALA A 37 -2.76 -4.06 -9.25
CA ALA A 37 -3.32 -3.49 -10.46
C ALA A 37 -2.49 -3.92 -11.67
N ALA A 38 -3.10 -4.62 -12.62
CA ALA A 38 -2.45 -4.94 -13.89
C ALA A 38 -2.25 -3.65 -14.71
N GLU A 39 -1.11 -3.54 -15.40
CA GLU A 39 -0.74 -2.38 -16.22
C GLU A 39 -1.85 -1.93 -17.17
N ARG A 40 -2.58 -2.87 -17.79
CA ARG A 40 -3.71 -2.55 -18.68
C ARG A 40 -4.78 -1.67 -18.01
N THR A 41 -4.87 -1.70 -16.68
CA THR A 41 -5.86 -0.88 -15.95
C THR A 41 -5.45 0.59 -15.84
N LEU A 42 -4.27 0.98 -16.30
CA LEU A 42 -3.87 2.38 -16.44
C LEU A 42 -4.80 3.15 -17.40
N GLN A 43 -5.35 2.48 -18.42
CA GLN A 43 -6.27 3.11 -19.38
C GLN A 43 -7.55 3.65 -18.71
N HIS A 44 -7.94 3.12 -17.55
CA HIS A 44 -9.07 3.62 -16.78
C HIS A 44 -8.85 5.04 -16.23
N LEU A 45 -7.59 5.43 -16.00
CA LEU A 45 -7.25 6.78 -15.54
C LEU A 45 -7.66 7.87 -16.52
N ASP A 46 -7.60 7.60 -17.83
CA ASP A 46 -7.96 8.58 -18.88
C ASP A 46 -9.47 8.78 -19.02
N MET A 47 -10.27 7.85 -18.52
CA MET A 47 -11.73 7.92 -18.58
C MET A 47 -12.34 8.89 -17.55
N ASP A 48 -11.51 9.45 -16.67
CA ASP A 48 -11.91 10.43 -15.67
C ASP A 48 -10.98 11.66 -15.74
N PRO A 49 -11.51 12.85 -16.04
CA PRO A 49 -10.70 14.08 -16.11
C PRO A 49 -9.86 14.39 -14.87
N LYS A 50 -10.27 13.88 -13.70
CA LYS A 50 -9.51 14.07 -12.45
C LYS A 50 -8.26 13.21 -12.39
N THR A 51 -8.28 12.03 -13.00
CA THR A 51 -7.17 11.08 -12.97
C THR A 51 -6.37 11.03 -14.26
N ALA A 52 -6.87 11.59 -15.38
CA ALA A 52 -6.15 11.70 -16.63
C ALA A 52 -4.74 12.34 -16.51
N PRO A 53 -4.51 13.37 -15.65
CA PRO A 53 -3.16 13.88 -15.41
C PRO A 53 -2.19 12.85 -14.85
N LEU A 54 -2.65 11.89 -14.02
CA LEU A 54 -1.81 10.80 -13.53
C LEU A 54 -1.37 9.88 -14.66
N LEU A 55 -2.28 9.56 -15.60
CA LEU A 55 -1.88 8.75 -16.76
C LEU A 55 -0.80 9.44 -17.59
N LYS A 56 -0.95 10.74 -17.84
CA LYS A 56 0.06 11.55 -18.56
C LYS A 56 1.41 11.59 -17.83
N ALA A 57 1.40 11.52 -16.51
CA ALA A 57 2.63 11.40 -15.72
C ALA A 57 3.27 10.01 -15.84
N ILE A 58 2.46 8.95 -15.94
CA ILE A 58 2.91 7.55 -15.99
C ILE A 58 3.35 7.12 -17.41
N GLN A 59 2.65 7.59 -18.47
CA GLN A 59 2.86 7.14 -19.84
C GLN A 59 3.24 8.28 -20.78
N ASN A 60 3.99 7.94 -21.82
CA ASN A 60 4.24 8.81 -22.98
C ASN A 60 3.01 8.85 -23.91
N ALA A 61 3.07 9.74 -24.91
CA ALA A 61 1.99 9.87 -25.91
C ALA A 61 1.78 8.58 -26.74
N ASP A 62 2.79 7.73 -26.86
CA ASP A 62 2.71 6.42 -27.52
C ASP A 62 2.18 5.29 -26.62
N GLY A 63 1.73 5.62 -25.41
CA GLY A 63 1.19 4.68 -24.42
C GLY A 63 2.23 3.84 -23.67
N LYS A 64 3.53 4.07 -23.91
CA LYS A 64 4.58 3.37 -23.17
C LYS A 64 4.80 3.99 -21.79
N ALA A 65 5.07 3.15 -20.80
CA ALA A 65 5.42 3.60 -19.46
C ALA A 65 6.69 4.44 -19.47
N LYS A 66 6.65 5.57 -18.75
CA LYS A 66 7.82 6.40 -18.50
C LYS A 66 8.73 5.77 -17.46
N THR A 67 10.02 6.03 -17.58
CA THR A 67 11.01 5.80 -16.52
C THR A 67 11.34 7.15 -15.88
N HIS A 68 11.17 7.25 -14.57
CA HIS A 68 11.40 8.48 -13.80
C HIS A 68 12.85 8.54 -13.35
N GLN A 69 13.64 9.44 -13.98
CA GLN A 69 15.11 9.46 -13.89
C GLN A 69 15.60 9.76 -12.46
N ASP A 70 14.88 10.60 -11.71
CA ASP A 70 15.27 11.05 -10.37
C ASP A 70 14.58 10.27 -9.25
N VAL A 71 13.84 9.21 -9.58
CA VAL A 71 13.17 8.34 -8.61
C VAL A 71 13.66 6.90 -8.76
N TRP A 72 14.31 6.42 -7.72
CA TRP A 72 14.86 5.07 -7.65
C TRP A 72 14.06 4.22 -6.67
N ILE A 73 14.05 2.92 -6.88
CA ILE A 73 13.30 2.00 -6.02
C ILE A 73 14.07 0.69 -5.81
N SER A 74 14.07 0.23 -4.56
CA SER A 74 14.39 -1.15 -4.21
C SER A 74 13.16 -1.78 -3.56
N SER A 75 12.61 -2.82 -4.18
CA SER A 75 11.37 -3.48 -3.77
C SER A 75 11.58 -4.95 -3.48
N ILE A 76 11.08 -5.43 -2.35
CA ILE A 76 11.04 -6.85 -2.00
C ILE A 76 9.62 -7.27 -1.63
N ASP A 77 9.15 -8.34 -2.28
CA ASP A 77 7.83 -8.94 -2.05
C ASP A 77 7.88 -10.45 -1.75
N THR A 78 9.09 -11.00 -1.65
CA THR A 78 9.36 -12.39 -1.30
C THR A 78 10.19 -12.47 -0.02
N SER A 79 10.26 -13.65 0.60
CA SER A 79 11.10 -13.88 1.78
C SER A 79 12.57 -14.15 1.44
N VAL A 80 12.90 -14.24 0.15
CA VAL A 80 14.25 -14.52 -0.37
C VAL A 80 14.84 -13.34 -1.12
N GLU A 81 16.13 -13.11 -0.98
CA GLU A 81 16.82 -11.97 -1.58
C GLU A 81 16.79 -11.98 -3.12
N SER A 82 16.70 -13.14 -3.75
CA SER A 82 16.55 -13.25 -5.21
C SER A 82 15.27 -12.62 -5.77
N GLY A 83 14.31 -12.28 -4.91
CA GLY A 83 13.07 -11.59 -5.30
C GLY A 83 13.16 -10.06 -5.24
N VAL A 84 14.33 -9.48 -4.97
CA VAL A 84 14.51 -8.03 -4.97
C VAL A 84 14.48 -7.50 -6.40
N LYS A 85 13.64 -6.48 -6.63
CA LYS A 85 13.61 -5.67 -7.86
C LYS A 85 14.12 -4.30 -7.53
N GLN A 86 15.02 -3.76 -8.35
CA GLN A 86 15.57 -2.42 -8.13
C GLN A 86 15.90 -1.71 -9.44
N GLY A 87 15.93 -0.39 -9.41
CA GLY A 87 16.22 0.48 -10.55
C GLY A 87 15.47 1.80 -10.48
N GLN A 88 15.36 2.48 -11.61
CA GLN A 88 14.54 3.69 -11.74
C GLN A 88 13.05 3.32 -11.69
N LEU A 89 12.24 4.22 -11.12
CA LEU A 89 10.80 3.99 -10.96
C LEU A 89 10.09 3.97 -12.32
N THR A 90 9.36 2.90 -12.57
CA THR A 90 8.47 2.70 -13.71
C THR A 90 7.39 1.69 -13.31
N VAL A 91 6.56 1.22 -14.24
CA VAL A 91 5.65 0.09 -14.00
C VAL A 91 6.43 -1.20 -13.71
N GLY A 92 5.80 -2.16 -13.00
CA GLY A 92 6.39 -3.48 -12.75
C GLY A 92 6.91 -3.71 -11.33
N TYR A 93 6.85 -2.72 -10.46
CA TYR A 93 7.19 -2.87 -9.04
C TYR A 93 6.00 -3.34 -8.17
N GLY A 94 4.88 -3.66 -8.79
CA GLY A 94 3.75 -4.35 -8.14
C GLY A 94 4.06 -5.81 -7.81
N ALA A 95 3.03 -6.50 -7.28
CA ALA A 95 3.13 -7.90 -6.86
C ALA A 95 3.62 -8.80 -7.99
N GLY A 96 4.47 -9.75 -7.66
CA GLY A 96 4.96 -10.78 -8.58
C GLY A 96 3.85 -11.63 -9.21
N GLY A 97 4.23 -12.54 -10.12
CA GLY A 97 3.34 -13.43 -10.84
C GLY A 97 3.10 -12.99 -12.29
N ARG A 98 1.95 -13.37 -12.88
CA ARG A 98 1.67 -13.09 -14.28
C ARG A 98 1.44 -11.60 -14.55
N GLY A 99 2.08 -11.11 -15.63
CA GLY A 99 1.91 -9.76 -16.16
C GLY A 99 2.55 -8.65 -15.31
N VAL A 100 2.67 -7.49 -15.91
CA VAL A 100 3.18 -6.28 -15.26
C VAL A 100 2.11 -5.72 -14.33
N LYS A 101 2.49 -5.40 -13.10
CA LYS A 101 1.60 -4.82 -12.09
C LYS A 101 2.21 -3.59 -11.45
N ILE A 102 1.33 -2.75 -10.97
CA ILE A 102 1.66 -1.56 -10.19
C ILE A 102 0.96 -1.60 -8.83
N GLY A 103 1.50 -0.85 -7.90
CA GLY A 103 0.91 -0.52 -6.62
C GLY A 103 0.96 0.98 -6.35
N PRO A 104 0.74 1.39 -5.09
CA PRO A 104 0.81 2.80 -4.70
C PRO A 104 2.18 3.44 -4.92
N GLU A 105 3.26 2.64 -4.97
CA GLU A 105 4.64 3.13 -5.13
C GLU A 105 4.83 4.00 -6.37
N LEU A 106 4.13 3.66 -7.47
CA LEU A 106 4.33 4.33 -8.75
C LEU A 106 3.94 5.81 -8.67
N THR A 107 2.70 6.08 -8.30
CA THR A 107 2.19 7.45 -8.20
C THR A 107 2.68 8.17 -6.94
N PHE A 108 3.04 7.44 -5.89
CA PHE A 108 3.73 8.00 -4.74
C PHE A 108 5.06 8.64 -5.15
N GLY A 109 5.93 7.89 -5.84
CA GLY A 109 7.22 8.41 -6.27
C GLY A 109 7.10 9.55 -7.26
N ILE A 110 6.21 9.43 -8.26
CA ILE A 110 5.93 10.47 -9.25
C ILE A 110 5.44 11.76 -8.58
N THR A 111 4.51 11.66 -7.63
CA THR A 111 3.95 12.81 -6.93
C THR A 111 4.98 13.43 -5.98
N MET A 112 5.73 12.60 -5.26
CA MET A 112 6.74 13.10 -4.34
C MET A 112 7.83 13.89 -5.07
N GLN A 113 8.25 13.46 -6.27
CA GLN A 113 9.21 14.20 -7.11
C GLN A 113 8.70 15.58 -7.54
N GLN A 114 7.39 15.81 -7.54
CA GLN A 114 6.81 17.14 -7.80
C GLN A 114 6.90 18.08 -6.58
N HIS A 115 7.18 17.55 -5.40
CA HIS A 115 7.26 18.29 -4.14
C HIS A 115 8.70 18.51 -3.64
N VAL A 116 9.67 17.77 -4.17
CA VAL A 116 11.07 17.88 -3.79
C VAL A 116 11.97 17.93 -5.03
N ASP A 117 13.00 18.72 -4.96
CA ASP A 117 13.97 18.87 -6.07
C ASP A 117 15.06 17.79 -6.01
N GLU A 118 15.27 17.17 -4.83
CA GLU A 118 16.28 16.16 -4.60
C GLU A 118 15.89 14.81 -5.22
N PRO A 119 16.87 13.97 -5.59
CA PRO A 119 16.63 12.60 -5.99
C PRO A 119 15.92 11.82 -4.87
N ILE A 120 15.10 10.84 -5.27
CA ILE A 120 14.30 10.02 -4.37
C ILE A 120 14.72 8.56 -4.45
N LEU A 121 14.84 7.92 -3.29
CA LEU A 121 14.95 6.48 -3.16
C LEU A 121 13.73 5.93 -2.40
N LEU A 122 12.97 5.07 -3.06
CA LEU A 122 11.88 4.30 -2.44
C LEU A 122 12.42 2.94 -1.98
N ILE A 123 12.25 2.62 -0.71
CA ILE A 123 12.50 1.28 -0.18
C ILE A 123 11.15 0.64 0.11
N LYS A 124 10.72 -0.27 -0.75
CA LYS A 124 9.43 -0.91 -0.66
C LYS A 124 9.57 -2.32 -0.10
N THR A 125 8.93 -2.58 1.05
CA THR A 125 8.89 -3.89 1.69
C THR A 125 7.45 -4.30 1.94
N SER A 126 6.94 -5.26 1.16
CA SER A 126 5.53 -5.61 1.22
C SER A 126 5.30 -7.09 0.89
N TRP A 127 4.46 -7.74 1.71
CA TRP A 127 4.21 -9.19 1.56
C TRP A 127 2.73 -9.50 1.72
N GLY A 128 2.16 -10.21 0.75
CA GLY A 128 0.77 -10.64 0.78
C GLY A 128 0.43 -11.53 1.97
N GLY A 129 -0.77 -11.38 2.49
CA GLY A 129 -1.26 -12.24 3.56
C GLY A 129 -0.65 -12.02 4.95
N LYS A 130 0.04 -10.89 5.20
CA LYS A 130 0.74 -10.64 6.46
C LYS A 130 -0.07 -9.72 7.38
N SER A 131 -0.07 -10.09 8.68
CA SER A 131 -0.74 -9.36 9.76
C SER A 131 0.23 -8.52 10.57
N LEU A 132 -0.27 -7.44 11.18
CA LEU A 132 0.48 -6.68 12.17
C LEU A 132 0.61 -7.48 13.48
N ASN A 133 -0.48 -8.13 13.89
CA ASN A 133 -0.53 -8.82 15.18
C ASN A 133 0.48 -9.98 15.31
N THR A 134 0.84 -10.62 14.19
CA THR A 134 1.79 -11.72 14.17
C THR A 134 3.03 -11.41 13.34
N ASP A 135 2.84 -11.16 12.04
CA ASP A 135 3.93 -11.17 11.06
C ASP A 135 4.83 -9.94 11.21
N PHE A 136 4.24 -8.75 11.32
CA PHE A 136 4.94 -7.48 11.55
C PHE A 136 4.97 -7.05 13.03
N ARG A 137 4.65 -7.97 13.96
CA ARG A 137 4.59 -7.62 15.38
C ARG A 137 5.91 -7.01 15.84
N PRO A 138 5.89 -5.76 16.35
CA PRO A 138 7.10 -5.06 16.76
C PRO A 138 7.62 -5.62 18.09
N PRO A 139 8.93 -5.54 18.38
CA PRO A 139 9.53 -6.09 19.58
C PRO A 139 8.91 -5.57 20.88
N SER A 140 8.65 -4.26 20.97
CA SER A 140 8.10 -3.62 22.19
C SER A 140 6.64 -4.01 22.48
N ALA A 141 5.92 -4.60 21.52
CA ALA A 141 4.59 -5.17 21.77
C ALA A 141 4.66 -6.52 22.53
N GLY A 142 5.85 -7.02 22.78
CA GLY A 142 6.08 -8.28 23.50
C GLY A 142 5.64 -9.53 22.70
N PRO A 143 5.67 -10.70 23.30
CA PRO A 143 5.30 -11.96 22.65
C PRO A 143 3.82 -11.99 22.28
N TYR A 144 3.47 -12.83 21.28
CA TYR A 144 2.08 -13.09 20.95
C TYR A 144 1.38 -13.81 22.12
N VAL A 145 0.24 -13.29 22.55
CA VAL A 145 -0.58 -13.89 23.60
C VAL A 145 -1.85 -14.48 22.98
N PHE A 146 -2.09 -15.78 23.24
CA PHE A 146 -3.33 -16.43 22.82
C PHE A 146 -4.49 -15.94 23.68
N ASN A 147 -5.61 -15.57 23.05
CA ASN A 147 -6.84 -15.27 23.74
C ASN A 147 -7.58 -16.54 24.19
N GLU A 148 -8.57 -16.39 25.06
CA GLU A 148 -9.30 -17.52 25.65
C GLU A 148 -9.94 -18.41 24.58
N LYS A 149 -10.55 -17.83 23.53
CA LYS A 149 -11.16 -18.58 22.44
C LYS A 149 -10.14 -19.42 21.67
N GLN A 150 -8.94 -18.90 21.45
CA GLN A 150 -7.85 -19.66 20.83
C GLN A 150 -7.40 -20.81 21.72
N ILE A 151 -7.23 -20.56 23.02
CA ILE A 151 -6.87 -21.59 24.00
C ILE A 151 -7.91 -22.69 24.04
N GLU A 152 -9.19 -22.33 24.11
CA GLU A 152 -10.30 -23.28 24.08
C GLU A 152 -10.31 -24.14 22.80
N ASN A 153 -10.11 -23.50 21.64
CA ASN A 153 -10.04 -24.20 20.36
C ASN A 153 -8.88 -25.19 20.27
N TYR A 154 -7.70 -24.86 20.85
CA TYR A 154 -6.58 -25.80 20.93
C TYR A 154 -6.92 -26.99 21.82
N LYS A 155 -7.54 -26.75 22.99
CA LYS A 155 -7.99 -27.80 23.91
C LYS A 155 -9.03 -28.72 23.24
N LYS A 156 -10.06 -28.16 22.61
CA LYS A 156 -11.11 -28.93 21.90
C LYS A 156 -10.53 -29.82 20.79
N ARG A 157 -9.45 -29.40 20.15
CA ARG A 157 -8.77 -30.18 19.09
C ARG A 157 -7.69 -31.11 19.60
N GLY A 158 -7.53 -31.27 20.92
CA GLY A 158 -6.49 -32.08 21.51
C GLY A 158 -5.04 -31.67 21.19
N LYS A 159 -4.84 -30.36 20.82
CA LYS A 159 -3.52 -29.85 20.43
C LYS A 159 -2.78 -29.27 21.62
N SER A 160 -1.46 -29.52 21.69
CA SER A 160 -0.60 -28.95 22.71
C SER A 160 -0.52 -27.40 22.58
N LEU A 161 -0.90 -26.70 23.64
CA LEU A 161 -0.73 -25.26 23.74
C LEU A 161 0.74 -24.85 23.79
N THR A 162 1.60 -25.69 24.39
CA THR A 162 3.04 -25.43 24.47
C THR A 162 3.66 -25.42 23.09
N GLU A 163 3.36 -26.41 22.27
CA GLU A 163 3.85 -26.47 20.88
C GLU A 163 3.24 -25.34 20.04
N ALA A 164 1.94 -25.05 20.22
CA ALA A 164 1.30 -23.94 19.51
C ALA A 164 1.96 -22.59 19.84
N ARG A 165 2.32 -22.33 21.10
CA ARG A 165 3.06 -21.12 21.52
C ARG A 165 4.44 -21.07 20.90
N LYS A 166 5.17 -22.18 20.89
CA LYS A 166 6.50 -22.30 20.29
C LYS A 166 6.47 -21.99 18.78
N GLU A 167 5.55 -22.61 18.05
CA GLU A 167 5.39 -22.34 16.61
C GLU A 167 4.93 -20.89 16.32
N LYS A 168 4.04 -20.35 17.14
CA LYS A 168 3.60 -18.96 17.01
C LYS A 168 4.77 -17.99 17.25
N ALA A 169 5.59 -18.23 18.26
CA ALA A 169 6.77 -17.43 18.56
C ALA A 169 7.76 -17.38 17.40
N LYS A 170 8.03 -18.51 16.73
CA LYS A 170 8.90 -18.57 15.53
C LYS A 170 8.41 -17.65 14.40
N ARG A 171 7.10 -17.54 14.24
CA ARG A 171 6.47 -16.75 13.17
C ARG A 171 6.28 -15.26 13.56
N THR A 172 6.33 -14.95 14.84
CA THR A 172 6.07 -13.59 15.35
C THR A 172 7.21 -12.65 15.01
N GLY A 173 6.87 -11.50 14.41
CA GLY A 173 7.79 -10.43 14.07
C GLY A 173 8.78 -10.76 12.93
N VAL A 174 8.58 -11.85 12.21
CA VAL A 174 9.48 -12.24 11.10
C VAL A 174 9.54 -11.17 10.04
N TYR A 175 8.40 -10.63 9.63
CA TYR A 175 8.33 -9.63 8.57
C TYR A 175 8.73 -8.22 9.03
N TYR A 176 8.60 -7.92 10.33
CA TYR A 176 9.23 -6.73 10.92
C TYR A 176 10.75 -6.78 10.77
N ARG A 177 11.37 -7.91 11.13
CA ARG A 177 12.83 -8.10 10.99
C ARG A 177 13.30 -8.12 9.53
N LEU A 178 12.52 -8.73 8.62
CA LEU A 178 12.83 -8.73 7.18
C LEU A 178 12.76 -7.32 6.58
N MET A 179 11.76 -6.54 6.97
CA MET A 179 11.63 -5.12 6.60
C MET A 179 12.88 -4.34 7.01
N LEU A 180 13.28 -4.44 8.28
CA LEU A 180 14.48 -3.75 8.78
C LEU A 180 15.75 -4.23 8.08
N LYS A 181 15.92 -5.55 7.93
CA LYS A 181 17.08 -6.14 7.24
C LYS A 181 17.22 -5.59 5.81
N HIS A 182 16.13 -5.57 5.05
CA HIS A 182 16.16 -5.04 3.68
C HIS A 182 16.45 -3.54 3.66
N THR A 183 15.77 -2.77 4.51
CA THR A 183 16.02 -1.33 4.65
C THR A 183 17.48 -1.02 4.98
N GLN A 184 18.05 -1.69 6.00
CA GLN A 184 19.43 -1.50 6.40
C GLN A 184 20.42 -1.93 5.31
N LYS A 185 20.14 -3.02 4.58
CA LYS A 185 20.95 -3.46 3.44
C LYS A 185 21.00 -2.39 2.34
N VAL A 186 19.85 -1.82 1.96
CA VAL A 186 19.79 -0.77 0.95
C VAL A 186 20.50 0.50 1.42
N LEU A 187 20.24 0.93 2.66
CA LEU A 187 20.88 2.13 3.23
C LEU A 187 22.40 1.97 3.40
N GLY A 188 22.89 0.76 3.62
CA GLY A 188 24.31 0.45 3.72
C GLY A 188 25.04 0.35 2.38
N SER A 189 24.33 0.39 1.24
CA SER A 189 24.88 0.24 -0.11
C SER A 189 23.95 0.93 -1.13
N ILE A 190 23.67 2.21 -0.91
CA ILE A 190 22.71 2.99 -1.74
C ILE A 190 23.13 3.03 -3.19
N GLU A 191 24.43 3.10 -3.45
CA GLU A 191 25.03 3.11 -4.80
C GLU A 191 24.67 1.85 -5.62
N SER A 192 24.32 0.75 -4.96
CA SER A 192 23.86 -0.47 -5.65
C SER A 192 22.46 -0.31 -6.27
N VAL A 193 21.67 0.67 -5.82
CA VAL A 193 20.35 1.00 -6.35
C VAL A 193 20.40 2.31 -7.14
N TYR A 194 21.03 3.33 -6.58
CA TYR A 194 21.20 4.65 -7.17
C TYR A 194 22.69 4.90 -7.45
N PRO A 195 23.20 4.60 -8.67
CA PRO A 195 24.63 4.67 -8.99
C PRO A 195 25.27 6.06 -8.82
N ASN A 196 24.47 7.13 -8.94
CA ASN A 196 24.94 8.51 -8.80
C ASN A 196 24.85 9.02 -7.35
N TYR A 197 24.71 8.14 -6.37
CA TYR A 197 24.62 8.53 -4.97
C TYR A 197 25.89 9.24 -4.50
N ASN A 198 25.71 10.45 -3.96
CA ASN A 198 26.81 11.23 -3.40
C ASN A 198 26.91 11.00 -1.88
N THR A 199 27.89 10.23 -1.47
CA THR A 199 28.11 9.90 -0.04
C THR A 199 28.43 11.12 0.83
N LYS A 200 28.93 12.22 0.25
CA LYS A 200 29.23 13.47 0.98
C LYS A 200 27.94 14.23 1.31
N GLU A 201 26.94 14.17 0.47
CA GLU A 201 25.62 14.75 0.70
C GLU A 201 24.77 13.88 1.61
N GLY A 202 25.01 12.57 1.58
CA GLY A 202 24.30 11.61 2.41
C GLY A 202 22.85 11.41 1.99
N TYR A 203 22.04 10.90 2.93
CA TYR A 203 20.61 10.69 2.74
C TYR A 203 19.83 11.15 3.96
N GLU A 204 18.54 11.41 3.75
CA GLU A 204 17.56 11.69 4.79
C GLU A 204 16.44 10.66 4.72
N LEU A 205 16.07 10.05 5.86
CA LEU A 205 14.84 9.28 5.97
C LEU A 205 13.66 10.27 6.04
N ALA A 206 13.06 10.52 4.89
CA ALA A 206 12.09 11.61 4.71
C ALA A 206 10.63 11.19 4.96
N GLY A 207 10.32 9.89 5.03
CA GLY A 207 8.99 9.43 5.36
C GLY A 207 8.79 7.92 5.38
N PHE A 208 7.73 7.51 6.04
CA PHE A 208 7.30 6.12 6.15
C PHE A 208 5.81 6.01 5.86
N VAL A 209 5.43 5.10 4.98
CA VAL A 209 4.03 4.79 4.67
C VAL A 209 3.72 3.36 5.10
N TRP A 210 2.71 3.20 5.95
CA TRP A 210 2.17 1.92 6.39
C TRP A 210 0.84 1.62 5.72
N PHE A 211 0.78 0.60 4.86
CA PHE A 211 -0.46 0.20 4.20
C PHE A 211 -0.72 -1.29 4.37
N GLN A 212 -1.20 -1.66 5.55
CA GLN A 212 -1.50 -3.04 5.97
C GLN A 212 -2.77 -3.02 6.84
N GLY A 213 -3.60 -4.05 6.79
CA GLY A 213 -4.78 -4.13 7.66
C GLY A 213 -5.72 -5.29 7.34
N TRP A 214 -5.88 -5.69 6.09
CA TRP A 214 -6.88 -6.70 5.70
C TRP A 214 -6.76 -7.99 6.51
N ASN A 215 -5.56 -8.52 6.68
CA ASN A 215 -5.36 -9.80 7.36
C ASN A 215 -5.69 -9.76 8.84
N ASP A 216 -5.46 -8.64 9.51
CA ASP A 216 -5.90 -8.45 10.90
C ASP A 216 -7.41 -8.30 10.97
N MET A 217 -8.03 -7.51 10.07
CA MET A 217 -9.47 -7.27 10.06
C MET A 217 -10.28 -8.56 9.91
N VAL A 218 -9.86 -9.46 9.03
CA VAL A 218 -10.59 -10.70 8.76
C VAL A 218 -10.28 -11.83 9.74
N ASP A 219 -9.26 -11.70 10.60
CA ASP A 219 -8.87 -12.74 11.56
C ASP A 219 -9.78 -12.76 12.79
N GLY A 220 -10.89 -13.46 12.66
CA GLY A 220 -11.83 -13.69 13.79
C GLY A 220 -11.27 -14.61 14.88
N SER A 221 -10.12 -15.22 14.68
CA SER A 221 -9.42 -15.99 15.73
C SER A 221 -8.65 -15.05 16.66
N THR A 222 -7.93 -14.08 16.09
CA THR A 222 -7.22 -13.07 16.85
C THR A 222 -8.17 -12.02 17.44
N TYR A 223 -9.20 -11.62 16.69
CA TYR A 223 -10.16 -10.60 17.08
C TYR A 223 -11.56 -11.21 17.15
N PRO A 224 -11.90 -11.97 18.22
CA PRO A 224 -13.15 -12.75 18.28
C PRO A 224 -14.44 -11.91 18.34
N MET A 225 -14.32 -10.64 18.75
CA MET A 225 -15.45 -9.71 18.92
C MET A 225 -15.57 -8.70 17.77
N ARG A 226 -15.09 -9.05 16.58
CA ARG A 226 -15.11 -8.17 15.40
C ARG A 226 -16.43 -7.46 15.20
N GLY A 227 -16.35 -6.15 14.96
CA GLY A 227 -17.51 -5.29 14.74
C GLY A 227 -18.14 -4.71 16.01
N GLN A 228 -17.66 -5.10 17.19
CA GLN A 228 -18.03 -4.43 18.43
C GLN A 228 -17.05 -3.26 18.73
N PRO A 229 -17.51 -2.22 19.43
CA PRO A 229 -16.64 -1.12 19.85
C PRO A 229 -15.41 -1.63 20.58
N GLY A 230 -14.21 -1.12 20.19
CA GLY A 230 -12.94 -1.50 20.80
C GLY A 230 -12.40 -2.88 20.44
N SER A 231 -13.11 -3.64 19.59
CA SER A 231 -12.72 -5.02 19.22
C SER A 231 -11.34 -5.13 18.57
N TYR A 232 -10.80 -4.01 18.06
CA TYR A 232 -9.49 -3.94 17.42
C TYR A 232 -8.47 -3.05 18.17
N ASP A 233 -8.69 -2.76 19.45
CA ASP A 233 -7.76 -1.95 20.27
C ASP A 233 -6.35 -2.55 20.31
N ALA A 234 -6.24 -3.88 20.27
CA ALA A 234 -4.95 -4.55 20.20
C ALA A 234 -4.20 -4.22 18.90
N TYR A 235 -4.90 -4.01 17.76
CA TYR A 235 -4.29 -3.53 16.53
C TYR A 235 -3.72 -2.11 16.71
N SER A 236 -4.51 -1.20 17.26
CA SER A 236 -4.08 0.19 17.52
C SER A 236 -2.84 0.24 18.39
N LYS A 237 -2.82 -0.54 19.49
CA LYS A 237 -1.67 -0.65 20.42
C LYS A 237 -0.44 -1.19 19.69
N ASN A 238 -0.58 -2.26 18.93
CA ASN A 238 0.51 -2.83 18.15
C ASN A 238 1.04 -1.85 17.09
N LEU A 239 0.17 -1.06 16.45
CA LEU A 239 0.60 -0.05 15.47
C LEU A 239 1.36 1.10 16.13
N ALA A 240 0.93 1.53 17.31
CA ALA A 240 1.68 2.53 18.09
C ALA A 240 3.07 2.00 18.50
N HIS A 241 3.17 0.75 18.95
CA HIS A 241 4.46 0.09 19.20
C HIS A 241 5.30 0.01 17.92
N PHE A 242 4.70 -0.36 16.79
CA PHE A 242 5.38 -0.45 15.50
C PHE A 242 6.03 0.88 15.08
N ILE A 243 5.29 1.99 15.19
CA ILE A 243 5.83 3.32 14.87
C ILE A 243 7.02 3.67 15.76
N ARG A 244 6.92 3.42 17.09
CA ARG A 244 8.01 3.69 18.05
C ARG A 244 9.24 2.84 17.74
N ASP A 245 9.05 1.54 17.51
CA ASP A 245 10.15 0.61 17.25
C ASP A 245 10.84 0.92 15.91
N VAL A 246 10.08 1.20 14.85
CA VAL A 246 10.65 1.62 13.56
C VAL A 246 11.51 2.87 13.71
N ARG A 247 11.03 3.90 14.41
CA ARG A 247 11.78 5.13 14.67
C ARG A 247 13.06 4.86 15.47
N LYS A 248 12.98 4.00 16.46
CA LYS A 248 14.13 3.59 17.28
C LYS A 248 15.17 2.82 16.45
N ASP A 249 14.72 1.77 15.74
CA ASP A 249 15.60 0.85 15.03
C ASP A 249 16.26 1.50 13.80
N LEU A 250 15.58 2.48 13.18
CA LEU A 250 16.13 3.30 12.11
C LEU A 250 16.88 4.55 12.62
N LYS A 251 16.95 4.78 13.94
CA LYS A 251 17.57 5.97 14.55
C LYS A 251 17.00 7.29 14.04
N ALA A 252 15.72 7.30 13.70
CA ALA A 252 14.98 8.42 13.13
C ALA A 252 13.76 8.79 14.01
N PRO A 253 13.95 9.38 15.18
CA PRO A 253 12.91 9.59 16.20
C PRO A 253 11.75 10.46 15.73
N LYS A 254 11.97 11.31 14.74
CA LYS A 254 10.98 12.23 14.17
C LYS A 254 10.52 11.80 12.76
N LEU A 255 10.85 10.59 12.30
CA LEU A 255 10.46 10.11 10.97
C LEU A 255 8.97 10.34 10.72
N PRO A 256 8.59 11.15 9.72
CA PRO A 256 7.19 11.36 9.35
C PRO A 256 6.52 10.04 8.95
N PHE A 257 5.26 9.84 9.40
CA PHE A 257 4.60 8.56 9.24
C PHE A 257 3.17 8.71 8.73
N VAL A 258 2.85 8.03 7.62
CA VAL A 258 1.49 7.98 7.06
C VAL A 258 0.90 6.59 7.27
N ILE A 259 -0.29 6.54 7.86
CA ILE A 259 -1.09 5.33 8.01
C ILE A 259 -2.13 5.31 6.88
N GLY A 260 -1.99 4.38 5.93
CA GLY A 260 -3.03 4.07 4.95
C GLY A 260 -4.17 3.29 5.62
N VAL A 261 -5.21 3.99 6.04
CA VAL A 261 -6.41 3.37 6.62
C VAL A 261 -7.17 2.64 5.54
N MET A 262 -7.38 1.34 5.73
CA MET A 262 -7.95 0.47 4.72
C MET A 262 -9.38 0.86 4.33
N GLY A 263 -9.59 1.09 3.02
CA GLY A 263 -10.85 1.55 2.45
C GLY A 263 -11.51 0.59 1.46
N ALA A 264 -11.02 -0.67 1.36
CA ALA A 264 -11.61 -1.64 0.46
C ALA A 264 -13.12 -1.79 0.72
N GLY A 265 -13.92 -1.72 -0.35
CA GLY A 265 -15.37 -1.68 -0.29
C GLY A 265 -15.99 -0.29 -0.22
N GLY A 266 -15.17 0.77 -0.12
CA GLY A 266 -15.62 2.17 -0.12
C GLY A 266 -16.16 2.67 1.23
N PRO A 267 -16.74 3.87 1.26
CA PRO A 267 -17.34 4.46 2.46
C PRO A 267 -18.49 3.61 3.00
N ILE A 268 -18.49 3.36 4.32
CA ILE A 268 -19.51 2.53 4.97
C ILE A 268 -20.92 3.06 4.77
N ALA A 269 -21.07 4.40 4.74
CA ALA A 269 -22.36 5.05 4.53
C ALA A 269 -23.00 4.71 3.17
N LYS A 270 -22.21 4.20 2.22
CA LYS A 270 -22.64 3.80 0.88
C LYS A 270 -22.82 2.29 0.72
N TYR A 271 -22.72 1.51 1.80
CA TYR A 271 -22.91 0.07 1.72
C TYR A 271 -24.36 -0.29 1.43
N GLY A 272 -24.57 -0.99 0.32
CA GLY A 272 -25.85 -1.62 0.00
C GLY A 272 -26.20 -2.76 0.97
N PRO A 273 -27.44 -3.30 0.91
CA PRO A 273 -27.94 -4.31 1.84
C PRO A 273 -27.02 -5.51 2.02
N GLU A 274 -26.39 -5.98 0.95
CA GLU A 274 -25.49 -7.15 0.95
C GLU A 274 -24.17 -6.90 1.71
N LYS A 275 -23.71 -5.63 1.77
CA LYS A 275 -22.48 -5.22 2.44
C LYS A 275 -22.71 -4.77 3.88
N GLN A 276 -23.96 -4.50 4.30
CA GLN A 276 -24.29 -3.99 5.65
C GLN A 276 -23.75 -4.88 6.77
N ARG A 277 -23.74 -6.20 6.59
CA ARG A 277 -23.17 -7.15 7.56
C ARG A 277 -21.69 -6.90 7.87
N TYR A 278 -20.96 -6.17 7.03
CA TYR A 278 -19.54 -5.83 7.21
C TYR A 278 -19.34 -4.41 7.76
N ALA A 279 -20.38 -3.59 7.80
CA ALA A 279 -20.26 -2.16 8.12
C ALA A 279 -19.61 -1.92 9.50
N SER A 280 -20.06 -2.63 10.53
CA SER A 280 -19.49 -2.53 11.87
C SER A 280 -18.03 -3.02 11.93
N ILE A 281 -17.72 -4.13 11.25
CA ILE A 281 -16.35 -4.70 11.20
C ILE A 281 -15.38 -3.71 10.56
N HIS A 282 -15.76 -3.20 9.38
CA HIS A 282 -14.93 -2.24 8.65
C HIS A 282 -14.80 -0.93 9.42
N GLY A 283 -15.89 -0.44 10.01
CA GLY A 283 -15.90 0.79 10.80
C GLY A 283 -15.00 0.73 12.03
N GLU A 284 -15.14 -0.29 12.83
CA GLU A 284 -14.31 -0.44 14.03
C GLU A 284 -12.84 -0.67 13.68
N PHE A 285 -12.56 -1.41 12.60
CA PHE A 285 -11.18 -1.61 12.17
C PHE A 285 -10.54 -0.32 11.65
N ARG A 286 -11.24 0.48 10.84
CA ARG A 286 -10.75 1.79 10.35
C ARG A 286 -10.49 2.77 11.50
N LYS A 287 -11.38 2.81 12.50
CA LYS A 287 -11.15 3.59 13.74
C LYS A 287 -9.87 3.14 14.45
N ALA A 288 -9.66 1.83 14.57
CA ALA A 288 -8.48 1.28 15.20
C ALA A 288 -7.18 1.60 14.44
N MET A 289 -7.21 1.55 13.10
CA MET A 289 -6.06 1.94 12.27
C MET A 289 -5.68 3.40 12.44
N ALA A 290 -6.68 4.30 12.53
CA ALA A 290 -6.45 5.73 12.67
C ALA A 290 -6.16 6.16 14.13
N ALA A 291 -6.45 5.33 15.13
CA ALA A 291 -6.34 5.72 16.53
C ALA A 291 -4.96 6.25 16.97
N PRO A 292 -3.82 5.71 16.46
CA PRO A 292 -2.49 6.20 16.87
C PRO A 292 -2.26 7.69 16.60
N ILE A 293 -2.87 8.30 15.58
CA ILE A 293 -2.68 9.73 15.27
C ILE A 293 -3.09 10.66 16.43
N LYS A 294 -3.91 10.15 17.36
CA LYS A 294 -4.39 10.91 18.54
C LYS A 294 -3.43 10.87 19.72
N LEU A 295 -2.40 10.03 19.66
CA LEU A 295 -1.42 9.93 20.73
C LEU A 295 -0.55 11.22 20.77
N PRO A 296 -0.30 11.80 21.96
CA PRO A 296 0.41 13.07 22.09
C PRO A 296 1.78 13.10 21.38
N GLU A 297 2.54 12.01 21.47
CA GLU A 297 3.86 11.87 20.85
C GLU A 297 3.84 11.77 19.32
N PHE A 298 2.67 11.49 18.73
CA PHE A 298 2.48 11.37 17.28
C PHE A 298 1.85 12.61 16.66
N LYS A 299 1.45 13.57 17.48
CA LYS A 299 0.83 14.80 17.00
C LYS A 299 1.80 15.59 16.11
N GLY A 300 1.36 15.89 14.88
CA GLY A 300 2.11 16.67 13.90
C GLY A 300 3.10 15.85 13.05
N ASN A 301 3.41 14.60 13.42
CA ASN A 301 4.37 13.77 12.69
C ASN A 301 3.86 12.36 12.31
N VAL A 302 2.60 12.06 12.64
CA VAL A 302 1.86 10.88 12.16
C VAL A 302 0.51 11.34 11.67
N THR A 303 0.13 10.91 10.47
CA THR A 303 -1.17 11.21 9.88
C THR A 303 -1.81 9.97 9.29
N ALA A 304 -3.09 10.04 8.93
CA ALA A 304 -3.85 8.96 8.34
C ALA A 304 -4.48 9.39 7.01
N VAL A 305 -4.37 8.53 6.00
CA VAL A 305 -5.07 8.66 4.74
C VAL A 305 -6.19 7.62 4.70
N PHE A 306 -7.43 8.07 4.65
CA PHE A 306 -8.60 7.20 4.58
C PHE A 306 -8.81 6.78 3.12
N THR A 307 -8.32 5.60 2.76
CA THR A 307 -8.29 5.13 1.38
C THR A 307 -9.66 4.76 0.83
N GLU A 308 -10.71 4.71 1.68
CA GLU A 308 -12.10 4.60 1.25
C GLU A 308 -12.57 5.77 0.37
N ASN A 309 -11.95 6.95 0.51
CA ASN A 309 -12.27 8.13 -0.28
C ASN A 309 -11.88 8.02 -1.76
N TYR A 310 -11.02 7.05 -2.09
CA TYR A 310 -10.54 6.76 -3.45
C TYR A 310 -11.21 5.53 -4.07
N TRP A 311 -12.20 4.97 -3.37
CA TRP A 311 -12.95 3.83 -3.90
C TRP A 311 -13.80 4.25 -5.10
N ASP A 312 -13.64 3.53 -6.20
CA ASP A 312 -14.43 3.77 -7.42
C ASP A 312 -15.77 3.02 -7.31
N GLU A 313 -16.83 3.74 -6.98
CA GLU A 313 -18.15 3.18 -6.75
C GLU A 313 -18.79 2.69 -8.05
N GLN A 314 -18.62 3.42 -9.17
CA GLN A 314 -19.12 2.99 -10.47
C GLN A 314 -18.49 1.66 -10.86
N LEU A 315 -17.15 1.56 -10.77
CA LEU A 315 -16.45 0.31 -11.07
C LEU A 315 -16.89 -0.82 -10.14
N SER A 316 -17.07 -0.54 -8.86
CA SER A 316 -17.53 -1.52 -7.87
C SER A 316 -18.92 -2.07 -8.22
N GLU A 317 -19.87 -1.20 -8.59
CA GLU A 317 -21.21 -1.58 -8.99
C GLU A 317 -21.18 -2.46 -10.25
N LEU A 318 -20.38 -2.07 -11.24
CA LEU A 318 -20.20 -2.85 -12.46
C LEU A 318 -19.62 -4.25 -12.17
N VAL A 319 -18.66 -4.35 -11.24
CA VAL A 319 -18.09 -5.64 -10.80
C VAL A 319 -19.12 -6.49 -10.08
N ASP A 320 -19.97 -5.89 -9.22
CA ASP A 320 -21.04 -6.58 -8.52
C ASP A 320 -22.09 -7.09 -9.53
N ARG A 321 -22.49 -6.28 -10.53
CA ARG A 321 -23.36 -6.70 -11.65
C ARG A 321 -22.76 -7.83 -12.48
N ARG A 322 -21.45 -7.79 -12.75
CA ARG A 322 -20.73 -8.88 -13.45
C ARG A 322 -20.83 -10.22 -12.68
N GLY A 323 -20.95 -10.16 -11.36
CA GLY A 323 -21.23 -11.34 -10.54
C GLY A 323 -22.48 -12.12 -10.96
N LYS A 324 -23.52 -11.42 -11.48
CA LYS A 324 -24.76 -12.01 -11.98
C LYS A 324 -24.52 -12.87 -13.23
N ILE A 325 -23.59 -12.46 -14.11
CA ILE A 325 -23.19 -13.28 -15.28
C ILE A 325 -22.61 -14.61 -14.82
N ASN A 326 -21.74 -14.59 -13.80
CA ASN A 326 -21.16 -15.83 -13.26
C ASN A 326 -22.22 -16.74 -12.61
N ALA A 327 -23.23 -16.16 -11.98
CA ALA A 327 -24.37 -16.91 -11.46
C ALA A 327 -25.19 -17.55 -12.60
N LYS A 328 -25.51 -16.78 -13.63
CA LYS A 328 -26.21 -17.26 -14.83
C LYS A 328 -25.44 -18.36 -15.55
N ARG A 329 -24.13 -18.21 -15.67
CA ARG A 329 -23.25 -19.23 -16.26
C ARG A 329 -23.30 -20.55 -15.48
N ARG A 330 -23.32 -20.50 -14.15
CA ARG A 330 -23.46 -21.69 -13.29
C ARG A 330 -24.86 -22.32 -13.39
N GLU A 331 -25.89 -21.52 -13.56
CA GLU A 331 -27.26 -21.97 -13.77
C GLU A 331 -27.35 -22.76 -15.09
N LEU A 332 -26.93 -22.14 -16.20
CA LEU A 332 -26.97 -22.77 -17.54
C LEU A 332 -26.06 -24.00 -17.65
N ALA A 333 -24.98 -24.06 -16.87
CA ALA A 333 -24.11 -25.25 -16.86
C ALA A 333 -24.77 -26.50 -16.28
N LYS A 334 -25.82 -26.33 -15.47
CA LYS A 334 -26.62 -27.45 -14.90
C LYS A 334 -27.65 -28.00 -15.87
N ASP A 335 -28.05 -27.23 -16.88
CA ASP A 335 -29.00 -27.62 -17.89
C ASP A 335 -28.32 -28.47 -18.99
N GLN A 336 -28.56 -29.78 -18.92
CA GLN A 336 -27.98 -30.75 -19.86
C GLN A 336 -28.68 -30.73 -21.23
N SER A 337 -29.83 -30.09 -21.37
CA SER A 337 -30.55 -29.97 -22.65
C SER A 337 -29.94 -28.92 -23.57
N LEU A 338 -29.13 -27.97 -23.03
CA LEU A 338 -28.52 -26.92 -23.82
C LEU A 338 -27.16 -27.33 -24.38
N THR A 339 -26.95 -27.04 -25.66
CA THR A 339 -25.63 -27.16 -26.29
C THR A 339 -24.69 -26.06 -25.74
N ARG A 340 -23.39 -26.24 -25.99
CA ARG A 340 -22.39 -25.20 -25.62
C ARG A 340 -22.70 -23.86 -26.31
N GLU A 341 -23.03 -23.89 -27.59
CA GLU A 341 -23.35 -22.68 -28.37
C GLU A 341 -24.58 -21.95 -27.80
N GLN A 342 -25.64 -22.71 -27.46
CA GLN A 342 -26.86 -22.15 -26.86
C GLN A 342 -26.55 -21.47 -25.50
N ARG A 343 -25.69 -22.10 -24.68
CA ARG A 343 -25.25 -21.48 -23.38
C ARG A 343 -24.45 -20.22 -23.63
N GLU A 344 -23.49 -20.22 -24.56
CA GLU A 344 -22.68 -19.05 -24.90
C GLU A 344 -23.55 -17.91 -25.45
N LYS A 345 -24.51 -18.19 -26.30
CA LYS A 345 -25.48 -17.20 -26.79
C LYS A 345 -26.33 -16.63 -25.66
N ALA A 346 -26.88 -17.48 -24.81
CA ALA A 346 -27.69 -17.02 -23.66
C ALA A 346 -26.89 -16.15 -22.69
N ILE A 347 -25.60 -16.41 -22.51
CA ILE A 347 -24.71 -15.55 -21.71
C ILE A 347 -24.44 -14.22 -22.40
N ALA A 348 -24.21 -14.21 -23.72
CA ALA A 348 -24.04 -12.98 -24.49
C ALA A 348 -25.29 -12.10 -24.40
N ASP A 349 -26.46 -12.65 -24.71
CA ASP A 349 -27.74 -11.96 -24.64
C ASP A 349 -28.04 -11.42 -23.22
N PHE A 350 -27.66 -12.17 -22.19
CA PHE A 350 -27.79 -11.74 -20.79
C PHE A 350 -26.83 -10.62 -20.44
N THR A 351 -25.60 -10.67 -20.98
CA THR A 351 -24.58 -9.63 -20.78
C THR A 351 -25.01 -8.32 -21.42
N ASP A 352 -25.51 -8.36 -22.65
CA ASP A 352 -25.98 -7.18 -23.40
C ASP A 352 -27.20 -6.51 -22.74
N LYS A 353 -28.02 -7.28 -22.00
CA LYS A 353 -29.11 -6.74 -21.19
C LYS A 353 -28.61 -6.07 -19.90
N LEU A 354 -27.46 -6.50 -19.37
CA LEU A 354 -26.93 -5.99 -18.09
C LEU A 354 -26.02 -4.77 -18.26
N PHE A 355 -25.35 -4.62 -19.40
CA PHE A 355 -24.31 -3.63 -19.58
C PHE A 355 -24.42 -2.91 -20.90
N SER A 356 -24.12 -1.60 -20.89
CA SER A 356 -23.80 -0.88 -22.12
C SER A 356 -22.39 -1.22 -22.61
N LYS A 357 -22.05 -0.85 -23.84
CA LYS A 357 -20.70 -1.03 -24.39
C LYS A 357 -19.66 -0.25 -23.60
N GLU A 358 -20.01 0.96 -23.14
CA GLU A 358 -19.17 1.81 -22.32
C GLU A 358 -18.90 1.18 -20.96
N GLU A 359 -19.92 0.60 -20.33
CA GLU A 359 -19.78 -0.10 -19.05
C GLU A 359 -18.90 -1.34 -19.17
N LEU A 360 -19.02 -2.09 -20.26
CA LEU A 360 -18.12 -3.23 -20.55
C LEU A 360 -16.69 -2.77 -20.75
N LYS A 361 -16.47 -1.63 -21.40
CA LYS A 361 -15.13 -1.03 -21.54
C LYS A 361 -14.55 -0.63 -20.19
N ILE A 362 -15.33 0.03 -19.34
CA ILE A 362 -14.91 0.36 -17.97
C ILE A 362 -14.52 -0.91 -17.19
N LEU A 363 -15.32 -1.98 -17.27
CA LEU A 363 -15.00 -3.26 -16.61
C LEU A 363 -13.72 -3.89 -17.14
N GLU A 364 -13.48 -3.83 -18.44
CA GLU A 364 -12.30 -4.38 -19.09
C GLU A 364 -11.03 -3.71 -18.61
N VAL A 365 -11.00 -2.37 -18.63
CA VAL A 365 -9.81 -1.58 -18.29
C VAL A 365 -9.75 -1.17 -16.82
N GLY A 366 -10.83 -1.26 -16.05
CA GLY A 366 -10.89 -0.75 -14.68
C GLY A 366 -10.50 -1.77 -13.61
N THR A 367 -10.65 -3.08 -13.88
CA THR A 367 -10.45 -4.11 -12.85
C THR A 367 -9.57 -5.25 -13.31
N SER A 368 -8.71 -5.74 -12.42
CA SER A 368 -7.85 -6.89 -12.66
C SER A 368 -7.75 -7.86 -11.48
N ASN A 369 -8.33 -7.51 -10.33
CA ASN A 369 -8.26 -8.32 -9.11
C ASN A 369 -9.54 -8.17 -8.27
N ALA A 370 -9.58 -8.85 -7.12
CA ALA A 370 -10.71 -8.83 -6.20
C ALA A 370 -10.83 -7.50 -5.42
N ALA A 371 -12.01 -7.28 -4.82
CA ALA A 371 -12.34 -6.07 -4.08
C ALA A 371 -11.37 -5.78 -2.91
N TYR A 372 -10.89 -6.82 -2.20
CA TYR A 372 -9.92 -6.65 -1.12
C TYR A 372 -8.52 -6.20 -1.60
N HIS A 373 -8.26 -6.23 -2.90
CA HIS A 373 -7.09 -5.63 -3.57
C HIS A 373 -7.49 -4.39 -4.38
N TYR A 374 -8.47 -3.61 -3.90
CA TYR A 374 -8.97 -2.40 -4.55
C TYR A 374 -9.34 -2.64 -6.03
N LEU A 375 -10.02 -3.78 -6.29
CA LEU A 375 -10.42 -4.25 -7.62
C LEU A 375 -9.24 -4.50 -8.58
N GLY A 376 -8.00 -4.40 -8.10
CA GLY A 376 -6.82 -4.36 -8.96
C GLY A 376 -6.88 -3.20 -9.95
N SER A 377 -7.37 -2.04 -9.52
CA SER A 377 -7.55 -0.85 -10.33
C SER A 377 -6.36 0.09 -10.19
N ALA A 378 -5.72 0.42 -11.31
CA ALA A 378 -4.66 1.42 -11.34
C ALA A 378 -5.16 2.82 -10.98
N LYS A 379 -6.43 3.15 -11.29
CA LYS A 379 -7.07 4.40 -10.89
C LYS A 379 -7.10 4.52 -9.37
N ILE A 380 -7.65 3.51 -8.68
CA ILE A 380 -7.76 3.52 -7.22
C ILE A 380 -6.38 3.52 -6.55
N LEU A 381 -5.49 2.59 -6.93
CA LEU A 381 -4.15 2.52 -6.32
C LEU A 381 -3.28 3.74 -6.67
N GLY A 382 -3.49 4.33 -7.84
CA GLY A 382 -2.82 5.55 -8.26
C GLY A 382 -3.22 6.76 -7.42
N GLU A 383 -4.52 6.96 -7.19
CA GLU A 383 -5.00 8.03 -6.30
C GLU A 383 -4.53 7.82 -4.85
N ILE A 384 -4.50 6.58 -4.37
CA ILE A 384 -3.99 6.24 -3.03
C ILE A 384 -2.50 6.59 -2.92
N GLY A 385 -1.68 6.21 -3.90
CA GLY A 385 -0.24 6.51 -3.90
C GLY A 385 0.02 8.02 -3.89
N LYS A 386 -0.69 8.76 -4.73
CA LYS A 386 -0.66 10.23 -4.73
C LYS A 386 -1.04 10.79 -3.36
N ALA A 387 -2.12 10.30 -2.77
CA ALA A 387 -2.58 10.78 -1.46
C ALA A 387 -1.59 10.50 -0.32
N PHE A 388 -0.84 9.41 -0.38
CA PHE A 388 0.23 9.15 0.59
C PHE A 388 1.37 10.16 0.46
N ALA A 389 1.76 10.53 -0.77
CA ALA A 389 2.75 11.57 -1.00
C ALA A 389 2.26 12.94 -0.50
N ASP A 390 1.06 13.35 -0.91
CA ASP A 390 0.46 14.62 -0.48
C ASP A 390 0.27 14.70 1.05
N ALA A 391 0.08 13.58 1.72
CA ALA A 391 -0.04 13.54 3.18
C ALA A 391 1.30 13.72 3.88
N LEU A 392 2.39 13.14 3.35
CA LEU A 392 3.74 13.33 3.90
C LEU A 392 4.22 14.77 3.80
N THR A 393 3.89 15.48 2.71
CA THR A 393 4.29 16.90 2.56
C THR A 393 3.62 17.85 3.54
N LYS A 394 2.59 17.39 4.27
CA LYS A 394 1.82 18.21 5.24
C LYS A 394 2.22 17.99 6.70
N ILE A 395 3.13 17.05 6.96
CA ILE A 395 3.60 16.73 8.31
C ILE A 395 5.12 16.88 8.38
N HIS A 396 5.60 17.39 9.51
CA HIS A 396 7.01 17.71 9.77
C HIS A 396 7.50 17.10 11.06
#